data_f2fc7508629d53b1c89a30200d6da4a4
#
_entry.id   f2fc7508629d53b1c89a30200d6da4a4
#
_cell.length_a   1.000
_cell.length_b   1.000
_cell.length_c   1.000
_cell.angle_alpha   90.00
_cell.angle_beta   90.00
_cell.angle_gamma   90.00
#
_symmetry.space_group_name_H-M   'P 1'
#
loop_
_entity.id
_entity.type
_entity.pdbx_description
1 polymer ?
#
loop_
_entity_poly.entity_id
_entity_poly.type
_entity_poly.pdbx_seq_one_letter_code
_entity_poly.pdbx_strand_id
1 'polypeptide(L)'
;TDIQMGRIGLPDLQRPFVWKDNKVRELLDSMLKGFPIGFIMLWESPAEFENKRQIGSNDKTFSVPKDLIIDGQQRLTALLAAIKGVKIKDVNYKERNIKISYHPLKREFAVWSQAYERSPEWISIISDVFTAKDNNTITKVRRAYIKQLNERRMRDGLAELTEDEEIQIEDSINNLLNLADYTLPTLEIKATASEEDVADIFVRVNSGGQKLTEKNFIETLLSVYDNQLYKQINNFCRDSRIAKEKTSYNHIIEVDPVHIIRATVGLAFKRARLRYAYMLLRGKDLKTGKSSEETQMENLDKFRNSLPLVTNLNLWHAFMNIVADAGYLKSSLISSDNAIIFSYMLYLIGKQEYKVESPRLNKLMRKWVFMVTIRGYYTDSPESMVERQFADLRSITTANEFVNFLENEISNNFTDDYFKYNLLNDLETSSITSPIWRGYVASLNILNYPMLFSTTPTSKYFITGANGTKSSIEIHHIFPKHYLATIGIKDDRDRNQIANYTYLDYSTNIDISDNPPATYISSYRTRLGEENYKKACHQNALPLNFETLTYKDFLANRRKLMAQLIRKAYTKLSE
;
A
#
# COMPACT_ATOMS: atom_id res chain seq x y z
N THR A 1 13.07 29.44 5.08
CA THR A 1 14.44 29.95 5.26
C THR A 1 15.24 29.09 6.23
N ASP A 2 14.83 28.88 7.47
CA ASP A 2 15.63 28.11 8.47
C ASP A 2 15.77 26.62 8.06
N ILE A 3 14.74 26.02 7.46
CA ILE A 3 14.79 24.67 6.87
C ILE A 3 15.75 24.64 5.68
N GLN A 4 15.66 25.62 4.76
CA GLN A 4 16.53 25.70 3.59
C GLN A 4 18.00 25.99 3.96
N MET A 5 18.22 26.72 5.06
CA MET A 5 19.55 27.01 5.61
C MET A 5 20.09 25.87 6.48
N GLY A 6 19.32 24.83 6.71
CA GLY A 6 19.72 23.69 7.54
C GLY A 6 19.75 23.96 9.04
N ARG A 7 19.16 25.07 9.50
CA ARG A 7 19.05 25.37 10.94
C ARG A 7 18.05 24.47 11.64
N ILE A 8 16.97 24.13 10.92
CA ILE A 8 15.95 23.18 11.35
C ILE A 8 16.11 21.93 10.50
N GLY A 9 16.37 20.79 11.15
CA GLY A 9 16.58 19.50 10.52
C GLY A 9 15.53 18.48 10.87
N LEU A 10 15.42 17.47 10.00
CA LEU A 10 14.73 16.25 10.37
C LEU A 10 15.70 15.33 11.07
N PRO A 11 15.32 14.72 12.19
CA PRO A 11 15.97 13.48 12.57
C PRO A 11 15.90 12.54 11.38
N ASP A 12 16.82 11.61 11.21
CA ASP A 12 16.90 10.71 10.03
C ASP A 12 15.62 9.89 9.73
N LEU A 13 14.51 10.29 10.28
CA LEU A 13 13.13 9.86 10.11
C LEU A 13 12.49 10.42 8.83
N GLN A 14 13.07 10.17 7.67
CA GLN A 14 12.40 10.54 6.43
C GLN A 14 11.23 9.59 6.16
N ARG A 15 10.06 9.92 6.73
CA ARG A 15 8.83 9.37 6.20
C ARG A 15 8.63 9.94 4.80
N PRO A 16 8.35 9.09 3.80
CA PRO A 16 7.91 9.59 2.52
C PRO A 16 6.69 10.51 2.70
N PHE A 17 6.53 11.48 1.83
CA PHE A 17 5.39 12.38 1.88
C PHE A 17 4.11 11.61 1.56
N VAL A 18 3.21 11.52 2.55
CA VAL A 18 2.00 10.68 2.45
C VAL A 18 0.74 11.48 2.13
N TRP A 19 0.80 12.82 2.16
CA TRP A 19 -0.38 13.63 1.88
C TRP A 19 -0.72 13.64 0.40
N LYS A 20 -2.03 13.53 0.10
CA LYS A 20 -2.56 13.79 -1.23
C LYS A 20 -2.60 15.30 -1.48
N ASP A 21 -2.52 15.72 -2.74
CA ASP A 21 -2.49 17.13 -3.11
C ASP A 21 -3.72 17.92 -2.64
N ASN A 22 -4.88 17.26 -2.54
CA ASN A 22 -6.09 17.86 -1.94
C ASN A 22 -5.87 18.29 -0.48
N LYS A 23 -5.12 17.52 0.32
CA LYS A 23 -4.82 17.87 1.71
C LYS A 23 -3.87 19.07 1.80
N VAL A 24 -2.96 19.20 0.83
CA VAL A 24 -2.09 20.38 0.72
C VAL A 24 -2.91 21.64 0.34
N ARG A 25 -3.84 21.49 -0.60
CA ARG A 25 -4.79 22.54 -0.95
C ARG A 25 -5.61 23.00 0.27
N GLU A 26 -6.13 22.06 1.06
CA GLU A 26 -6.90 22.35 2.29
C GLU A 26 -6.06 23.06 3.35
N LEU A 27 -4.78 22.69 3.48
CA LEU A 27 -3.84 23.38 4.37
C LEU A 27 -3.68 24.86 3.98
N LEU A 28 -3.43 25.13 2.70
CA LEU A 28 -3.28 26.49 2.17
C LEU A 28 -4.58 27.31 2.30
N ASP A 29 -5.73 26.69 2.06
CA ASP A 29 -7.04 27.32 2.26
C ASP A 29 -7.29 27.70 3.73
N SER A 30 -6.93 26.82 4.66
CA SER A 30 -7.01 27.09 6.09
C SER A 30 -6.12 28.25 6.50
N MET A 31 -4.89 28.30 5.96
CA MET A 31 -3.96 29.42 6.22
C MET A 31 -4.50 30.73 5.66
N LEU A 32 -5.05 30.74 4.44
CA LEU A 32 -5.60 31.93 3.82
C LEU A 32 -6.78 32.50 4.62
N LYS A 33 -7.58 31.60 5.24
CA LYS A 33 -8.69 31.96 6.12
C LYS A 33 -8.26 32.32 7.56
N GLY A 34 -6.97 32.25 7.87
CA GLY A 34 -6.44 32.50 9.22
C GLY A 34 -6.80 31.42 10.24
N PHE A 35 -7.19 30.22 9.79
CA PHE A 35 -7.53 29.13 10.68
C PHE A 35 -6.26 28.48 11.25
N PRO A 36 -6.28 28.02 12.53
CA PRO A 36 -5.15 27.31 13.11
C PRO A 36 -4.85 26.03 12.34
N ILE A 37 -3.60 25.84 11.94
CA ILE A 37 -3.16 24.61 11.25
C ILE A 37 -2.36 23.66 12.15
N GLY A 38 -2.45 23.86 13.48
CA GLY A 38 -1.72 23.12 14.49
C GLY A 38 -0.37 23.76 14.84
N PHE A 39 0.47 23.05 15.58
CA PHE A 39 1.79 23.51 16.02
C PHE A 39 2.89 22.64 15.42
N ILE A 40 4.12 23.14 15.45
CA ILE A 40 5.35 22.41 15.14
C ILE A 40 6.04 22.06 16.45
N MET A 41 6.48 20.81 16.59
CA MET A 41 7.27 20.38 17.73
C MET A 41 8.74 20.28 17.32
N LEU A 42 9.58 21.06 17.98
CA LEU A 42 11.02 21.09 17.77
C LEU A 42 11.73 20.54 18.99
N TRP A 43 12.83 19.87 18.78
CA TRP A 43 13.75 19.47 19.83
C TRP A 43 15.10 20.13 19.56
N GLU A 44 15.57 20.89 20.55
CA GLU A 44 16.89 21.50 20.52
C GLU A 44 17.95 20.41 20.45
N SER A 45 18.78 20.46 19.41
CA SER A 45 19.74 19.38 19.10
C SER A 45 20.75 19.19 20.21
N PRO A 46 20.86 18.00 20.83
CA PRO A 46 22.04 17.66 21.65
C PRO A 46 23.31 17.70 20.77
N ALA A 47 24.44 18.12 21.36
CA ALA A 47 25.69 18.33 20.61
C ALA A 47 26.27 17.08 19.91
N GLU A 48 25.74 15.89 20.20
CA GLU A 48 26.25 14.59 19.75
C GLU A 48 25.59 14.02 18.48
N PHE A 49 24.63 14.72 17.86
CA PHE A 49 23.93 14.19 16.69
C PHE A 49 24.73 14.40 15.40
N GLU A 50 25.44 13.37 14.93
CA GLU A 50 26.27 13.43 13.71
C GLU A 50 25.52 13.31 12.37
N ASN A 51 24.25 12.86 12.34
CA ASN A 51 23.56 12.49 11.09
C ASN A 51 22.20 13.16 10.93
N LYS A 52 22.16 14.38 10.40
CA LYS A 52 20.93 15.17 10.23
C LYS A 52 20.71 15.58 8.77
N ARG A 53 19.49 15.44 8.27
CA ARG A 53 19.13 15.67 6.86
C ARG A 53 18.17 16.84 6.69
N GLN A 54 18.25 17.50 5.53
CA GLN A 54 17.33 18.56 5.13
C GLN A 54 15.97 17.99 4.73
N ILE A 55 14.87 18.71 5.05
CA ILE A 55 13.51 18.32 4.66
C ILE A 55 13.34 18.32 3.14
N GLY A 56 12.82 17.22 2.59
CA GLY A 56 12.44 17.13 1.18
C GLY A 56 13.58 17.06 0.17
N SER A 57 14.85 17.11 0.58
CA SER A 57 16.00 17.10 -0.31
C SER A 57 16.72 15.75 -0.37
N ASN A 58 17.48 15.58 -1.45
CA ASN A 58 18.34 14.42 -1.66
C ASN A 58 19.42 14.29 -0.56
N ASP A 59 19.92 13.12 -0.34
CA ASP A 59 20.94 12.60 0.58
C ASP A 59 22.15 13.51 0.99
N LYS A 60 21.97 14.82 1.01
CA LYS A 60 23.01 15.78 1.44
C LYS A 60 22.98 15.95 2.96
N THR A 61 24.05 15.58 3.60
CA THR A 61 24.34 15.90 5.00
C THR A 61 24.73 17.37 5.12
N PHE A 62 24.02 18.13 5.95
CA PHE A 62 24.39 19.51 6.30
C PHE A 62 25.01 19.53 7.70
N SER A 63 25.64 20.66 8.05
CA SER A 63 26.08 20.94 9.43
C SER A 63 24.95 20.69 10.42
N VAL A 64 25.31 20.26 11.63
CA VAL A 64 24.36 19.93 12.71
C VAL A 64 23.27 20.99 12.83
N PRO A 65 21.98 20.69 12.59
CA PRO A 65 20.92 21.66 12.74
C PRO A 65 20.72 22.01 14.22
N LYS A 66 20.33 23.25 14.48
CA LYS A 66 20.06 23.71 15.85
C LYS A 66 18.85 22.99 16.45
N ASP A 67 17.82 22.79 15.64
CA ASP A 67 16.55 22.21 16.07
C ASP A 67 16.12 21.07 15.16
N LEU A 68 15.57 20.02 15.76
CA LEU A 68 15.04 18.84 15.09
C LEU A 68 13.52 18.85 15.11
N ILE A 69 12.89 18.60 13.96
CA ILE A 69 11.43 18.50 13.90
C ILE A 69 10.98 17.14 14.43
N ILE A 70 10.20 17.14 15.49
CA ILE A 70 9.59 15.96 16.08
C ILE A 70 8.18 15.75 15.55
N ASP A 71 7.37 16.84 15.43
CA ASP A 71 6.06 16.80 14.78
C ASP A 71 5.85 18.00 13.85
N GLY A 72 4.96 17.81 12.86
CA GLY A 72 4.66 18.82 11.86
C GLY A 72 5.42 18.67 10.54
N GLN A 73 6.25 17.64 10.39
CA GLN A 73 7.04 17.36 9.19
C GLN A 73 6.21 17.41 7.90
N GLN A 74 5.08 16.70 7.86
CA GLN A 74 4.23 16.64 6.64
C GLN A 74 3.70 18.02 6.26
N ARG A 75 3.35 18.86 7.25
CA ARG A 75 2.89 20.25 7.03
C ARG A 75 4.00 21.11 6.45
N LEU A 76 5.18 21.07 7.05
CA LEU A 76 6.32 21.84 6.56
C LEU A 76 6.79 21.37 5.18
N THR A 77 6.80 20.05 4.94
CA THR A 77 7.11 19.50 3.61
C THR A 77 6.09 19.93 2.57
N ALA A 78 4.78 19.93 2.92
CA ALA A 78 3.70 20.39 2.04
C ALA A 78 3.88 21.87 1.66
N LEU A 79 4.15 22.72 2.66
CA LEU A 79 4.37 24.17 2.45
C LEU A 79 5.62 24.43 1.61
N LEU A 80 6.72 23.74 1.91
CA LEU A 80 7.96 23.87 1.15
C LEU A 80 7.77 23.45 -0.31
N ALA A 81 7.07 22.34 -0.55
CA ALA A 81 6.78 21.86 -1.90
C ALA A 81 5.82 22.77 -2.65
N ALA A 82 4.73 23.25 -2.03
CA ALA A 82 3.72 24.07 -2.69
C ALA A 82 4.17 25.53 -2.90
N ILE A 83 4.89 26.10 -1.93
CA ILE A 83 5.30 27.53 -1.96
C ILE A 83 6.63 27.70 -2.69
N LYS A 84 7.61 26.83 -2.43
CA LYS A 84 8.96 26.95 -3.03
C LYS A 84 9.20 26.01 -4.21
N GLY A 85 8.21 25.19 -4.59
CA GLY A 85 8.33 24.25 -5.72
C GLY A 85 9.38 23.14 -5.52
N VAL A 86 9.78 22.87 -4.28
CA VAL A 86 10.76 21.83 -3.98
C VAL A 86 10.17 20.46 -4.28
N LYS A 87 10.92 19.63 -5.00
CA LYS A 87 10.53 18.24 -5.25
C LYS A 87 10.53 17.44 -3.96
N ILE A 88 9.52 16.63 -3.79
CA ILE A 88 9.38 15.72 -2.65
C ILE A 88 9.41 14.27 -3.11
N LYS A 89 9.78 13.36 -2.22
CA LYS A 89 9.66 11.92 -2.45
C LYS A 89 8.30 11.44 -1.92
N ASP A 90 7.49 10.82 -2.78
CA ASP A 90 6.22 10.21 -2.42
C ASP A 90 6.39 8.87 -1.67
N VAL A 91 5.28 8.22 -1.34
CA VAL A 91 5.26 6.91 -0.68
C VAL A 91 6.00 5.81 -1.46
N ASN A 92 6.17 5.99 -2.77
CA ASN A 92 6.90 5.08 -3.65
C ASN A 92 8.36 5.52 -3.87
N TYR A 93 8.85 6.48 -3.08
CA TYR A 93 10.18 7.10 -3.19
C TYR A 93 10.45 7.79 -4.54
N LYS A 94 9.40 8.06 -5.33
CA LYS A 94 9.49 8.80 -6.59
C LYS A 94 9.46 10.29 -6.32
N GLU A 95 10.34 11.02 -7.01
CA GLU A 95 10.30 12.48 -6.95
C GLU A 95 9.07 13.00 -7.70
N ARG A 96 8.33 13.89 -7.05
CA ARG A 96 7.22 14.62 -7.67
C ARG A 96 7.13 16.05 -7.18
N ASN A 97 6.47 16.89 -7.96
CA ASN A 97 6.12 18.24 -7.57
C ASN A 97 4.67 18.26 -7.03
N ILE A 98 4.42 19.12 -6.05
CA ILE A 98 3.07 19.48 -5.63
C ILE A 98 2.72 20.79 -6.32
N LYS A 99 1.72 20.76 -7.19
CA LYS A 99 1.28 21.93 -7.94
C LYS A 99 -0.11 22.34 -7.48
N ILE A 100 -0.24 23.55 -6.98
CA ILE A 100 -1.51 24.13 -6.54
C ILE A 100 -1.78 25.37 -7.38
N SER A 101 -3.00 25.48 -7.87
CA SER A 101 -3.51 26.63 -8.62
C SER A 101 -4.31 27.56 -7.69
N TYR A 102 -4.40 28.85 -8.03
CA TYR A 102 -5.12 29.84 -7.26
C TYR A 102 -5.97 30.74 -8.16
N HIS A 103 -7.21 31.00 -7.77
CA HIS A 103 -8.13 31.90 -8.45
C HIS A 103 -8.23 33.22 -7.67
N PRO A 104 -7.61 34.33 -8.11
CA PRO A 104 -7.55 35.56 -7.32
C PRO A 104 -8.93 36.19 -7.01
N LEU A 105 -9.83 36.28 -7.96
CA LEU A 105 -11.15 36.90 -7.74
C LEU A 105 -12.03 36.07 -6.78
N LYS A 106 -11.97 34.74 -6.83
CA LYS A 106 -12.74 33.86 -5.93
C LYS A 106 -12.02 33.57 -4.62
N ARG A 107 -10.71 33.82 -4.54
CA ARG A 107 -9.83 33.49 -3.42
C ARG A 107 -9.85 32.01 -3.09
N GLU A 108 -9.79 31.15 -4.13
CA GLU A 108 -9.90 29.70 -4.02
C GLU A 108 -8.63 29.00 -4.50
N PHE A 109 -8.26 27.94 -3.80
CA PHE A 109 -7.20 27.02 -4.25
C PHE A 109 -7.79 25.79 -4.93
N ALA A 110 -7.09 25.29 -5.95
CA ALA A 110 -7.36 24.02 -6.58
C ALA A 110 -6.08 23.21 -6.78
N VAL A 111 -6.19 21.88 -6.81
CA VAL A 111 -5.09 21.05 -7.28
C VAL A 111 -4.91 21.29 -8.77
N TRP A 112 -3.69 21.51 -9.20
CA TRP A 112 -3.36 21.81 -10.59
C TRP A 112 -3.97 20.80 -11.58
N SER A 113 -4.45 21.31 -12.67
CA SER A 113 -4.90 20.53 -13.83
C SER A 113 -4.62 21.29 -15.12
N GLN A 114 -4.61 20.60 -16.26
CA GLN A 114 -4.47 21.25 -17.57
C GLN A 114 -5.59 22.27 -17.85
N ALA A 115 -6.77 22.08 -17.28
CA ALA A 115 -7.87 23.03 -17.40
C ALA A 115 -7.52 24.38 -16.74
N TYR A 116 -6.97 24.33 -15.53
CA TYR A 116 -6.54 25.54 -14.82
C TYR A 116 -5.30 26.18 -15.44
N GLU A 117 -4.40 25.41 -16.02
CA GLU A 117 -3.25 25.94 -16.75
C GLU A 117 -3.66 26.75 -17.99
N ARG A 118 -4.73 26.34 -18.66
CA ARG A 118 -5.24 27.01 -19.88
C ARG A 118 -6.23 28.15 -19.58
N SER A 119 -6.72 28.24 -18.37
CA SER A 119 -7.68 29.25 -17.96
C SER A 119 -6.97 30.51 -17.48
N PRO A 120 -7.20 31.67 -18.08
CA PRO A 120 -6.61 32.93 -17.64
C PRO A 120 -7.16 33.42 -16.29
N GLU A 121 -8.24 32.84 -15.78
CA GLU A 121 -8.81 33.13 -14.46
C GLU A 121 -7.98 32.54 -13.32
N TRP A 122 -7.11 31.58 -13.63
CA TRP A 122 -6.33 30.88 -12.64
C TRP A 122 -4.84 31.22 -12.76
N ILE A 123 -4.22 31.49 -11.64
CA ILE A 123 -2.77 31.37 -11.50
C ILE A 123 -2.48 29.87 -11.48
N SER A 124 -1.84 29.40 -12.54
CA SER A 124 -1.66 27.95 -12.77
C SER A 124 -0.90 27.27 -11.63
N ILE A 125 0.20 27.86 -11.17
CA ILE A 125 1.07 27.30 -10.13
C ILE A 125 1.49 28.41 -9.18
N ILE A 126 1.11 28.29 -7.90
CA ILE A 126 1.39 29.31 -6.89
C ILE A 126 2.88 29.50 -6.61
N SER A 127 3.71 28.45 -6.70
CA SER A 127 5.15 28.57 -6.46
C SER A 127 5.83 29.56 -7.41
N ASP A 128 5.28 29.78 -8.60
CA ASP A 128 5.83 30.73 -9.56
C ASP A 128 5.62 32.18 -9.09
N VAL A 129 4.50 32.45 -8.39
CA VAL A 129 4.22 33.75 -7.79
C VAL A 129 5.19 34.06 -6.65
N PHE A 130 5.45 33.06 -5.78
CA PHE A 130 6.45 33.21 -4.71
C PHE A 130 7.87 33.37 -5.27
N THR A 131 8.23 32.64 -6.31
CA THR A 131 9.50 32.80 -7.01
C THR A 131 9.64 34.19 -7.62
N ALA A 132 8.55 34.73 -8.19
CA ALA A 132 8.54 36.10 -8.72
C ALA A 132 8.69 37.15 -7.63
N LYS A 133 8.14 36.94 -6.42
CA LYS A 133 8.38 37.76 -5.22
C LYS A 133 9.87 37.74 -4.85
N ASP A 134 10.46 36.56 -4.73
CA ASP A 134 11.86 36.39 -4.37
C ASP A 134 12.81 37.08 -5.38
N ASN A 135 12.44 37.08 -6.67
CA ASN A 135 13.21 37.70 -7.77
C ASN A 135 12.84 39.18 -8.03
N ASN A 136 12.02 39.80 -7.20
CA ASN A 136 11.51 41.16 -7.39
C ASN A 136 10.78 41.39 -8.74
N THR A 137 10.14 40.36 -9.29
CA THR A 137 9.41 40.44 -10.58
C THR A 137 7.89 40.32 -10.43
N ILE A 138 7.37 40.36 -9.21
CA ILE A 138 5.94 40.18 -8.92
C ILE A 138 5.02 41.14 -9.67
N THR A 139 5.43 42.38 -9.86
CA THR A 139 4.66 43.40 -10.62
C THR A 139 4.45 42.98 -12.08
N LYS A 140 5.46 42.29 -12.68
CA LYS A 140 5.31 41.77 -14.05
C LYS A 140 4.27 40.64 -14.09
N VAL A 141 4.26 39.75 -13.08
CA VAL A 141 3.30 38.66 -12.97
C VAL A 141 1.87 39.20 -12.83
N ARG A 142 1.64 40.20 -11.96
CA ARG A 142 0.33 40.82 -11.79
C ARG A 142 -0.18 41.44 -13.09
N ARG A 143 0.64 42.25 -13.73
CA ARG A 143 0.29 42.89 -15.03
C ARG A 143 0.00 41.88 -16.12
N ALA A 144 0.80 40.81 -16.20
CA ALA A 144 0.57 39.75 -17.16
C ALA A 144 -0.75 39.01 -16.91
N TYR A 145 -1.08 38.74 -15.64
CA TYR A 145 -2.34 38.12 -15.26
C TYR A 145 -3.55 38.99 -15.64
N ILE A 146 -3.55 40.25 -15.25
CA ILE A 146 -4.63 41.20 -15.58
C ILE A 146 -4.79 41.33 -17.10
N LYS A 147 -3.69 41.49 -17.83
CA LYS A 147 -3.70 41.58 -19.28
C LYS A 147 -4.33 40.34 -19.94
N GLN A 148 -3.90 39.14 -19.55
CA GLN A 148 -4.44 37.88 -20.09
C GLN A 148 -5.93 37.73 -19.78
N LEU A 149 -6.36 38.10 -18.60
CA LEU A 149 -7.76 38.06 -18.19
C LEU A 149 -8.62 39.03 -19.01
N ASN A 150 -8.15 40.27 -19.23
CA ASN A 150 -8.83 41.27 -20.09
C ASN A 150 -8.91 40.81 -21.55
N GLU A 151 -7.82 40.24 -22.10
CA GLU A 151 -7.80 39.68 -23.46
C GLU A 151 -8.83 38.52 -23.62
N ARG A 152 -9.04 37.76 -22.55
CA ARG A 152 -10.04 36.67 -22.55
C ARG A 152 -11.46 37.25 -22.47
N ARG A 153 -11.70 38.18 -21.56
CA ARG A 153 -13.01 38.84 -21.39
C ARG A 153 -13.46 39.47 -22.71
N MET A 154 -12.57 40.22 -23.38
CA MET A 154 -12.87 40.82 -24.69
C MET A 154 -13.22 39.79 -25.75
N ARG A 155 -12.50 38.68 -25.82
CA ARG A 155 -12.82 37.57 -26.75
C ARG A 155 -14.19 36.94 -26.48
N ASP A 156 -14.60 36.92 -25.23
CA ASP A 156 -15.89 36.36 -24.80
C ASP A 156 -17.02 37.42 -24.87
N GLY A 157 -16.74 38.65 -25.40
CA GLY A 157 -17.72 39.73 -25.53
C GLY A 157 -18.06 40.42 -24.21
N LEU A 158 -17.21 40.27 -23.18
CA LEU A 158 -17.36 40.92 -21.88
C LEU A 158 -16.52 42.20 -21.82
N ALA A 159 -16.93 43.14 -20.95
CA ALA A 159 -16.14 44.32 -20.66
C ALA A 159 -14.81 43.95 -19.99
N GLU A 160 -13.79 44.80 -20.15
CA GLU A 160 -12.55 44.70 -19.37
C GLU A 160 -12.82 44.75 -17.87
N LEU A 161 -11.83 44.35 -17.07
CA LEU A 161 -11.91 44.46 -15.62
C LEU A 161 -12.11 45.91 -15.21
N THR A 162 -12.93 46.14 -14.21
CA THR A 162 -13.05 47.44 -13.56
C THR A 162 -11.84 47.69 -12.67
N GLU A 163 -11.58 48.98 -12.35
CA GLU A 163 -10.50 49.33 -11.42
C GLU A 163 -10.65 48.63 -10.06
N ASP A 164 -11.87 48.46 -9.56
CA ASP A 164 -12.16 47.77 -8.32
C ASP A 164 -11.82 46.26 -8.44
N GLU A 165 -12.11 45.62 -9.57
CA GLU A 165 -11.73 44.21 -9.83
C GLU A 165 -10.22 44.04 -9.92
N GLU A 166 -9.49 44.96 -10.52
CA GLU A 166 -8.03 44.97 -10.59
C GLU A 166 -7.42 45.12 -9.19
N ILE A 167 -7.92 46.04 -8.38
CA ILE A 167 -7.50 46.21 -6.97
C ILE A 167 -7.78 44.94 -6.18
N GLN A 168 -8.95 44.32 -6.36
CA GLN A 168 -9.29 43.05 -5.70
C GLN A 168 -8.33 41.93 -6.07
N ILE A 169 -7.91 41.84 -7.33
CA ILE A 169 -6.92 40.88 -7.81
C ILE A 169 -5.57 41.11 -7.14
N GLU A 170 -5.12 42.37 -7.11
CA GLU A 170 -3.85 42.74 -6.48
C GLU A 170 -3.84 42.44 -4.98
N ASP A 171 -4.89 42.77 -4.26
CA ASP A 171 -5.05 42.41 -2.85
C ASP A 171 -5.08 40.92 -2.61
N SER A 172 -5.75 40.20 -3.48
CA SER A 172 -5.81 38.73 -3.40
C SER A 172 -4.44 38.08 -3.60
N ILE A 173 -3.65 38.58 -4.56
CA ILE A 173 -2.27 38.13 -4.77
C ILE A 173 -1.38 38.53 -3.58
N ASN A 174 -1.58 39.71 -2.99
CA ASN A 174 -0.88 40.08 -1.76
C ASN A 174 -1.20 39.14 -0.60
N ASN A 175 -2.48 38.81 -0.40
CA ASN A 175 -2.90 37.85 0.62
C ASN A 175 -2.32 36.45 0.39
N LEU A 176 -2.23 36.00 -0.87
CA LEU A 176 -1.52 34.77 -1.21
C LEU A 176 -0.05 34.82 -0.78
N LEU A 177 0.64 35.92 -1.09
CA LEU A 177 2.05 36.11 -0.75
C LEU A 177 2.29 36.22 0.78
N ASN A 178 1.31 36.72 1.53
CA ASN A 178 1.36 36.83 2.98
C ASN A 178 1.28 35.45 3.67
N LEU A 179 0.91 34.39 2.95
CA LEU A 179 1.00 33.02 3.49
C LEU A 179 2.44 32.65 3.90
N ALA A 180 3.44 33.25 3.28
CA ALA A 180 4.84 33.06 3.68
C ALA A 180 5.16 33.61 5.08
N ASP A 181 4.35 34.56 5.55
CA ASP A 181 4.51 35.22 6.85
C ASP A 181 3.54 34.65 7.91
N TYR A 182 2.86 33.54 7.57
CA TYR A 182 1.94 32.87 8.50
C TYR A 182 2.69 32.34 9.73
N THR A 183 2.24 32.74 10.92
CA THR A 183 2.87 32.35 12.17
C THR A 183 2.44 30.95 12.59
N LEU A 184 3.40 30.03 12.69
CA LEU A 184 3.23 28.68 13.21
C LEU A 184 3.60 28.62 14.68
N PRO A 185 2.67 28.27 15.59
CA PRO A 185 3.02 28.01 16.98
C PRO A 185 4.04 26.87 17.05
N THR A 186 5.08 27.07 17.86
CA THR A 186 6.17 26.09 18.01
C THR A 186 6.27 25.66 19.46
N LEU A 187 6.29 24.36 19.71
CA LEU A 187 6.63 23.77 21.00
C LEU A 187 8.10 23.34 20.96
N GLU A 188 8.93 23.95 21.79
CA GLU A 188 10.35 23.64 21.88
C GLU A 188 10.64 22.73 23.06
N ILE A 189 11.28 21.59 22.80
CA ILE A 189 11.81 20.68 23.82
C ILE A 189 13.29 20.98 23.94
N LYS A 190 13.75 21.18 25.17
CA LYS A 190 15.16 21.54 25.45
C LYS A 190 16.12 20.39 25.21
N ALA A 191 17.36 20.70 24.85
CA ALA A 191 18.44 19.73 24.65
C ALA A 191 18.75 18.86 25.90
N THR A 192 18.30 19.29 27.10
CA THR A 192 18.40 18.53 28.34
C THR A 192 17.41 17.38 28.46
N ALA A 193 16.35 17.35 27.63
CA ALA A 193 15.44 16.23 27.59
C ALA A 193 16.12 15.03 26.93
N SER A 194 15.99 13.87 27.56
CA SER A 194 16.46 12.62 26.97
C SER A 194 15.64 12.25 25.76
N GLU A 195 16.17 11.42 24.88
CA GLU A 195 15.45 10.87 23.73
C GLU A 195 14.16 10.18 24.17
N GLU A 196 14.16 9.53 25.35
CA GLU A 196 12.96 8.92 25.95
C GLU A 196 11.91 9.96 26.32
N ASP A 197 12.31 11.05 26.94
CA ASP A 197 11.41 12.14 27.30
C ASP A 197 10.77 12.74 26.03
N VAL A 198 11.56 12.95 24.99
CA VAL A 198 11.09 13.46 23.70
C VAL A 198 10.06 12.51 23.08
N ALA A 199 10.33 11.21 23.10
CA ALA A 199 9.40 10.20 22.60
C ALA A 199 8.10 10.16 23.43
N ASP A 200 8.19 10.24 24.75
CA ASP A 200 7.03 10.29 25.64
C ASP A 200 6.21 11.58 25.47
N ILE A 201 6.86 12.74 25.35
CA ILE A 201 6.21 14.02 25.08
C ILE A 201 5.47 13.95 23.73
N PHE A 202 6.14 13.44 22.69
CA PHE A 202 5.55 13.28 21.37
C PHE A 202 4.27 12.42 21.42
N VAL A 203 4.30 11.29 22.13
CA VAL A 203 3.14 10.43 22.32
C VAL A 203 2.02 11.15 23.06
N ARG A 204 2.32 11.81 24.18
CA ARG A 204 1.29 12.46 25.02
C ARG A 204 0.63 13.62 24.31
N VAL A 205 1.39 14.43 23.61
CA VAL A 205 0.87 15.60 22.88
C VAL A 205 -0.01 15.15 21.71
N ASN A 206 0.37 14.10 21.01
CA ASN A 206 -0.40 13.58 19.89
C ASN A 206 -1.57 12.68 20.29
N SER A 207 -1.62 12.16 21.51
CA SER A 207 -2.73 11.32 22.01
C SER A 207 -4.04 12.09 22.24
N GLY A 208 -4.00 13.41 22.25
CA GLY A 208 -5.18 14.29 22.34
C GLY A 208 -5.91 14.56 21.02
N GLY A 209 -5.33 14.17 19.86
CA GLY A 209 -5.89 14.40 18.54
C GLY A 209 -6.21 13.10 17.78
N GLN A 210 -5.33 12.68 16.89
CA GLN A 210 -5.38 11.33 16.32
C GLN A 210 -4.44 10.43 17.12
N LYS A 211 -4.95 9.29 17.61
CA LYS A 211 -4.12 8.28 18.26
C LYS A 211 -2.93 7.96 17.37
N LEU A 212 -1.73 8.29 17.84
CA LEU A 212 -0.52 7.75 17.24
C LEU A 212 -0.67 6.25 17.17
N THR A 213 -0.54 5.73 15.97
CA THR A 213 -0.50 4.29 15.82
C THR A 213 0.78 3.77 16.50
N GLU A 214 0.70 2.62 17.13
CA GLU A 214 1.87 1.92 17.68
C GLU A 214 3.02 1.85 16.67
N LYS A 215 2.69 1.81 15.38
CA LYS A 215 3.60 1.91 14.24
C LYS A 215 4.48 3.17 14.30
N ASN A 216 3.85 4.32 14.40
CA ASN A 216 4.54 5.61 14.37
C ASN A 216 5.51 5.76 15.55
N PHE A 217 5.09 5.20 16.68
CA PHE A 217 5.88 5.24 17.90
C PHE A 217 7.12 4.36 17.80
N ILE A 218 6.98 3.11 17.31
CA ILE A 218 8.10 2.18 17.17
C ILE A 218 9.11 2.70 16.14
N GLU A 219 8.64 3.27 15.04
CA GLU A 219 9.50 3.90 14.04
C GLU A 219 10.33 5.05 14.65
N THR A 220 9.69 5.90 15.45
CA THR A 220 10.36 7.00 16.18
C THR A 220 11.40 6.45 17.16
N LEU A 221 11.01 5.45 17.93
CA LEU A 221 11.88 4.85 18.94
C LEU A 221 13.13 4.21 18.32
N LEU A 222 12.97 3.45 17.23
CA LEU A 222 14.11 2.85 16.54
C LEU A 222 15.03 3.89 15.92
N SER A 223 14.50 4.98 15.39
CA SER A 223 15.33 6.04 14.81
C SER A 223 16.16 6.79 15.86
N VAL A 224 15.63 6.87 17.07
CA VAL A 224 16.26 7.53 18.22
C VAL A 224 17.34 6.63 18.82
N TYR A 225 17.02 5.37 19.12
CA TYR A 225 17.96 4.44 19.76
C TYR A 225 18.99 3.83 18.82
N ASP A 226 18.65 3.60 17.57
CA ASP A 226 19.59 3.03 16.59
C ASP A 226 19.22 3.42 15.15
N ASN A 227 19.75 4.54 14.72
CA ASN A 227 19.52 5.06 13.38
C ASN A 227 20.01 4.12 12.26
N GLN A 228 21.03 3.27 12.52
CA GLN A 228 21.51 2.33 11.52
C GLN A 228 20.47 1.23 11.25
N LEU A 229 19.82 0.71 12.29
CA LEU A 229 18.74 -0.26 12.15
C LEU A 229 17.56 0.34 11.35
N TYR A 230 17.18 1.57 11.67
CA TYR A 230 16.12 2.25 10.94
C TYR A 230 16.45 2.49 9.47
N LYS A 231 17.70 2.90 9.17
CA LYS A 231 18.20 3.03 7.79
C LYS A 231 18.16 1.69 7.04
N GLN A 232 18.57 0.60 7.69
CA GLN A 232 18.52 -0.73 7.09
C GLN A 232 17.10 -1.14 6.73
N ILE A 233 16.12 -0.91 7.63
CA ILE A 233 14.70 -1.18 7.40
C ILE A 233 14.18 -0.38 6.20
N ASN A 234 14.42 0.95 6.19
CA ASN A 234 13.94 1.81 5.10
C ASN A 234 14.60 1.50 3.76
N ASN A 235 15.90 1.20 3.76
CA ASN A 235 16.60 0.81 2.55
C ASN A 235 16.01 -0.48 1.96
N PHE A 236 15.73 -1.48 2.80
CA PHE A 236 15.08 -2.72 2.36
C PHE A 236 13.69 -2.44 1.77
N CYS A 237 12.85 -1.65 2.47
CA CYS A 237 11.52 -1.28 1.98
C CYS A 237 11.59 -0.53 0.65
N ARG A 238 12.52 0.42 0.51
CA ARG A 238 12.75 1.15 -0.74
C ARG A 238 13.21 0.20 -1.86
N ASP A 239 14.25 -0.60 -1.60
CA ASP A 239 14.88 -1.45 -2.59
C ASP A 239 13.96 -2.62 -3.01
N SER A 240 13.02 -3.02 -2.15
CA SER A 240 11.96 -3.97 -2.52
C SER A 240 10.93 -3.39 -3.49
N ARG A 241 10.78 -2.06 -3.56
CA ARG A 241 9.84 -1.36 -4.46
C ARG A 241 10.52 -0.82 -5.71
N ILE A 242 11.72 -0.25 -5.57
CA ILE A 242 12.49 0.42 -6.63
C ILE A 242 13.90 -0.14 -6.62
N ALA A 243 14.18 -1.10 -7.47
CA ALA A 243 15.51 -1.66 -7.58
C ALA A 243 16.50 -0.64 -8.15
N LYS A 244 17.75 -0.66 -7.66
CA LYS A 244 18.83 0.22 -8.12
C LYS A 244 19.12 0.10 -9.63
N GLU A 245 18.85 -1.05 -10.23
CA GLU A 245 19.08 -1.37 -11.64
C GLU A 245 17.78 -1.56 -12.45
N LYS A 246 16.73 -0.84 -12.10
CA LYS A 246 15.42 -0.87 -12.78
C LYS A 246 14.64 -2.19 -12.69
N THR A 247 15.06 -3.15 -11.90
CA THR A 247 14.31 -4.36 -11.58
C THR A 247 13.76 -4.30 -10.16
N SER A 248 12.49 -4.57 -9.97
CA SER A 248 11.88 -4.61 -8.65
C SER A 248 12.17 -5.98 -7.99
N TYR A 249 12.51 -6.00 -6.71
CA TYR A 249 12.71 -7.24 -5.95
C TYR A 249 11.40 -7.94 -5.58
N ASN A 250 10.30 -7.23 -5.63
CA ASN A 250 9.02 -7.74 -5.19
C ASN A 250 7.88 -7.08 -5.94
N HIS A 251 7.08 -7.91 -6.59
CA HIS A 251 5.89 -7.48 -7.33
C HIS A 251 4.57 -7.90 -6.64
N ILE A 252 4.66 -8.58 -5.50
CA ILE A 252 3.53 -9.26 -4.85
C ILE A 252 2.97 -8.42 -3.73
N ILE A 253 3.83 -7.87 -2.85
CA ILE A 253 3.39 -7.00 -1.76
C ILE A 253 4.22 -5.71 -1.69
N GLU A 254 3.62 -4.66 -1.16
CA GLU A 254 4.34 -3.43 -0.80
C GLU A 254 4.81 -3.52 0.65
N VAL A 255 6.14 -3.63 0.83
CA VAL A 255 6.73 -3.75 2.16
C VAL A 255 6.88 -2.39 2.81
N ASP A 256 6.28 -2.24 3.98
CA ASP A 256 6.41 -1.06 4.84
C ASP A 256 7.36 -1.33 6.02
N PRO A 257 7.97 -0.30 6.63
CA PRO A 257 8.81 -0.47 7.80
C PRO A 257 8.15 -1.27 8.93
N VAL A 258 6.85 -1.09 9.15
CA VAL A 258 6.10 -1.85 10.15
C VAL A 258 6.08 -3.35 9.91
N HIS A 259 6.07 -3.78 8.64
CA HIS A 259 6.14 -5.18 8.27
C HIS A 259 7.49 -5.80 8.68
N ILE A 260 8.58 -5.08 8.41
CA ILE A 260 9.93 -5.52 8.77
C ILE A 260 10.14 -5.52 10.28
N ILE A 261 9.69 -4.47 10.98
CA ILE A 261 9.74 -4.41 12.45
C ILE A 261 8.98 -5.60 13.05
N ARG A 262 7.76 -5.85 12.57
CA ARG A 262 6.92 -6.97 13.03
C ARG A 262 7.59 -8.32 12.79
N ALA A 263 8.14 -8.53 11.59
CA ALA A 263 8.87 -9.76 11.26
C ALA A 263 10.11 -9.95 12.14
N THR A 264 10.86 -8.86 12.41
CA THR A 264 12.05 -8.91 13.26
C THR A 264 11.69 -9.22 14.71
N VAL A 265 10.62 -8.60 15.24
CA VAL A 265 10.14 -8.87 16.61
C VAL A 265 9.61 -10.31 16.72
N GLY A 266 8.92 -10.79 15.69
CA GLY A 266 8.46 -12.18 15.64
C GLY A 266 9.61 -13.17 15.65
N LEU A 267 10.65 -12.92 14.87
CA LEU A 267 11.84 -13.78 14.82
C LEU A 267 12.62 -13.72 16.15
N ALA A 268 12.89 -12.49 16.65
CA ALA A 268 13.73 -12.29 17.84
C ALA A 268 13.08 -12.73 19.15
N PHE A 269 11.78 -12.50 19.31
CA PHE A 269 11.09 -12.57 20.59
C PHE A 269 9.88 -13.49 20.61
N LYS A 270 9.48 -14.04 19.47
CA LYS A 270 8.22 -14.79 19.31
C LYS A 270 7.02 -14.01 19.82
N ARG A 271 6.90 -12.76 19.33
CA ARG A 271 5.81 -11.84 19.62
C ARG A 271 5.28 -11.23 18.32
N ALA A 272 3.95 -11.05 18.22
CA ALA A 272 3.31 -10.51 17.02
C ALA A 272 2.74 -9.12 17.23
N ARG A 273 2.28 -8.79 18.44
CA ARG A 273 1.63 -7.51 18.70
C ARG A 273 2.64 -6.39 18.76
N LEU A 274 2.39 -5.32 18.03
CA LEU A 274 3.28 -4.15 17.98
C LEU A 274 3.53 -3.52 19.36
N ARG A 275 2.54 -3.56 20.25
CA ARG A 275 2.72 -3.11 21.65
C ARG A 275 3.84 -3.84 22.38
N TYR A 276 4.09 -5.12 22.06
CA TYR A 276 5.21 -5.86 22.65
C TYR A 276 6.54 -5.42 22.06
N ALA A 277 6.58 -5.10 20.76
CA ALA A 277 7.75 -4.50 20.15
C ALA A 277 8.17 -3.23 20.91
N TYR A 278 7.19 -2.35 21.16
CA TYR A 278 7.39 -1.14 21.95
C TYR A 278 7.92 -1.42 23.35
N MET A 279 7.24 -2.32 24.09
CA MET A 279 7.64 -2.66 25.45
C MET A 279 9.06 -3.24 25.52
N LEU A 280 9.38 -4.17 24.61
CA LEU A 280 10.69 -4.83 24.55
C LEU A 280 11.81 -3.86 24.21
N LEU A 281 11.59 -2.96 23.25
CA LEU A 281 12.59 -1.96 22.87
C LEU A 281 12.81 -0.89 23.94
N ARG A 282 11.84 -0.72 24.87
CA ARG A 282 12.01 0.09 26.08
C ARG A 282 12.59 -0.68 27.28
N GLY A 283 13.10 -1.87 27.06
CA GLY A 283 13.73 -2.66 28.12
C GLY A 283 12.75 -3.28 29.12
N LYS A 284 11.47 -3.41 28.75
CA LYS A 284 10.49 -4.05 29.60
C LYS A 284 10.63 -5.57 29.51
N ASP A 285 10.92 -6.22 30.62
CA ASP A 285 10.78 -7.67 30.74
C ASP A 285 9.28 -8.02 30.80
N LEU A 286 8.80 -8.80 29.83
CA LEU A 286 7.38 -9.16 29.70
C LEU A 286 6.89 -10.14 30.77
N LYS A 287 7.81 -10.82 31.49
CA LYS A 287 7.47 -11.76 32.57
C LYS A 287 7.32 -11.03 33.91
N THR A 288 8.31 -10.19 34.24
CA THR A 288 8.33 -9.46 35.50
C THR A 288 7.62 -8.11 35.45
N GLY A 289 7.42 -7.56 34.24
CA GLY A 289 6.85 -6.23 34.02
C GLY A 289 7.77 -5.06 34.38
N LYS A 290 9.01 -5.33 34.85
CA LYS A 290 10.00 -4.31 35.19
C LYS A 290 10.78 -3.87 33.96
N SER A 291 11.21 -2.62 33.93
CA SER A 291 12.08 -2.06 32.91
C SER A 291 13.47 -1.78 33.48
N SER A 292 14.51 -2.05 32.69
CA SER A 292 15.90 -1.71 33.03
C SER A 292 16.67 -1.41 31.73
N GLU A 293 17.73 -0.59 31.85
CA GLU A 293 18.66 -0.31 30.74
C GLU A 293 19.35 -1.59 30.24
N GLU A 294 19.73 -2.49 31.17
CA GLU A 294 20.36 -3.76 30.83
C GLU A 294 19.42 -4.61 29.93
N THR A 295 18.15 -4.74 30.34
CA THR A 295 17.12 -5.46 29.51
C THR A 295 16.89 -4.76 28.18
N GLN A 296 16.98 -3.43 28.14
CA GLN A 296 16.85 -2.66 26.90
C GLN A 296 18.00 -2.97 25.94
N MET A 297 19.23 -2.94 26.41
CA MET A 297 20.42 -3.27 25.61
C MET A 297 20.34 -4.70 25.07
N GLU A 298 20.01 -5.67 25.93
CA GLU A 298 19.82 -7.08 25.49
C GLU A 298 18.74 -7.23 24.42
N ASN A 299 17.62 -6.54 24.57
CA ASN A 299 16.53 -6.59 23.61
C ASN A 299 16.90 -5.92 22.29
N LEU A 300 17.60 -4.78 22.34
CA LEU A 300 18.11 -4.13 21.13
C LEU A 300 19.12 -5.02 20.40
N ASP A 301 20.00 -5.72 21.13
CA ASP A 301 20.95 -6.65 20.51
C ASP A 301 20.25 -7.86 19.88
N LYS A 302 19.23 -8.42 20.52
CA LYS A 302 18.40 -9.47 19.91
C LYS A 302 17.71 -8.99 18.63
N PHE A 303 17.17 -7.78 18.66
CA PHE A 303 16.57 -7.16 17.48
C PHE A 303 17.60 -6.92 16.38
N ARG A 304 18.76 -6.33 16.74
CA ARG A 304 19.88 -6.05 15.83
C ARG A 304 20.40 -7.30 15.13
N ASN A 305 20.52 -8.42 15.86
CA ASN A 305 20.98 -9.69 15.32
C ASN A 305 19.95 -10.38 14.42
N SER A 306 18.67 -10.12 14.64
CA SER A 306 17.57 -10.72 13.84
C SER A 306 17.24 -9.93 12.57
N LEU A 307 17.41 -8.61 12.57
CA LEU A 307 17.07 -7.75 11.43
C LEU A 307 17.80 -8.13 10.13
N PRO A 308 19.11 -8.47 10.11
CA PRO A 308 19.80 -8.88 8.89
C PRO A 308 19.22 -10.14 8.25
N LEU A 309 18.63 -11.05 9.03
CA LEU A 309 17.95 -12.24 8.50
C LEU A 309 16.65 -11.86 7.82
N VAL A 310 15.87 -10.97 8.44
CA VAL A 310 14.58 -10.49 7.90
C VAL A 310 14.79 -9.67 6.63
N THR A 311 15.84 -8.85 6.56
CA THR A 311 16.17 -8.00 5.41
C THR A 311 17.11 -8.69 4.40
N ASN A 312 17.36 -9.98 4.54
CA ASN A 312 18.17 -10.72 3.60
C ASN A 312 17.40 -10.93 2.27
N LEU A 313 17.89 -10.32 1.21
CA LEU A 313 17.25 -10.39 -0.11
C LEU A 313 17.14 -11.82 -0.66
N ASN A 314 18.10 -12.68 -0.40
CA ASN A 314 18.06 -14.07 -0.87
C ASN A 314 16.93 -14.86 -0.17
N LEU A 315 16.78 -14.68 1.14
CA LEU A 315 15.69 -15.31 1.90
C LEU A 315 14.34 -14.73 1.48
N TRP A 316 14.28 -13.42 1.29
CA TRP A 316 13.08 -12.74 0.81
C TRP A 316 12.65 -13.24 -0.58
N HIS A 317 13.58 -13.29 -1.54
CA HIS A 317 13.32 -13.82 -2.88
C HIS A 317 12.89 -15.28 -2.86
N ALA A 318 13.57 -16.12 -2.07
CA ALA A 318 13.19 -17.52 -1.94
C ALA A 318 11.74 -17.65 -1.44
N PHE A 319 11.34 -16.83 -0.46
CA PHE A 319 9.98 -16.84 0.03
C PHE A 319 8.98 -16.24 -0.98
N MET A 320 9.31 -15.17 -1.70
CA MET A 320 8.46 -14.63 -2.76
C MET A 320 8.22 -15.64 -3.89
N ASN A 321 9.22 -16.45 -4.22
CA ASN A 321 9.04 -17.57 -5.16
C ASN A 321 8.05 -18.60 -4.62
N ILE A 322 8.08 -18.91 -3.32
CA ILE A 322 7.08 -19.79 -2.69
C ILE A 322 5.66 -19.21 -2.81
N VAL A 323 5.51 -17.90 -2.61
CA VAL A 323 4.22 -17.19 -2.77
C VAL A 323 3.74 -17.26 -4.23
N ALA A 324 4.66 -17.06 -5.18
CA ALA A 324 4.37 -17.19 -6.60
C ALA A 324 3.99 -18.63 -6.99
N ASP A 325 4.71 -19.64 -6.48
CA ASP A 325 4.40 -21.06 -6.69
C ASP A 325 3.04 -21.45 -6.09
N ALA A 326 2.61 -20.78 -5.02
CA ALA A 326 1.27 -20.90 -4.47
C ALA A 326 0.19 -20.17 -5.31
N GLY A 327 0.55 -19.67 -6.49
CA GLY A 327 -0.35 -19.06 -7.47
C GLY A 327 -0.58 -17.56 -7.31
N TYR A 328 0.00 -16.91 -6.30
CA TYR A 328 -0.17 -15.48 -6.01
C TYR A 328 0.92 -14.64 -6.68
N LEU A 329 0.71 -14.27 -7.92
CA LEU A 329 1.74 -13.66 -8.80
C LEU A 329 1.75 -12.12 -8.77
N LYS A 330 0.73 -11.48 -8.19
CA LYS A 330 0.56 -10.01 -8.19
C LYS A 330 -0.16 -9.55 -6.93
N SER A 331 0.07 -8.31 -6.53
CA SER A 331 -0.58 -7.69 -5.35
C SER A 331 -2.11 -7.73 -5.39
N SER A 332 -2.72 -7.64 -6.57
CA SER A 332 -4.18 -7.76 -6.71
C SER A 332 -4.73 -9.12 -6.30
N LEU A 333 -3.90 -10.16 -6.23
CA LEU A 333 -4.28 -11.50 -5.76
C LEU A 333 -4.03 -11.70 -4.25
N ILE A 334 -3.38 -10.75 -3.56
CA ILE A 334 -3.15 -10.80 -2.12
C ILE A 334 -4.29 -10.09 -1.39
N SER A 335 -4.91 -10.78 -0.45
CA SER A 335 -6.00 -10.22 0.37
C SER A 335 -5.48 -9.48 1.61
N SER A 336 -4.29 -9.85 2.10
CA SER A 336 -3.69 -9.28 3.31
C SER A 336 -2.16 -9.38 3.25
N ASP A 337 -1.47 -8.23 3.25
CA ASP A 337 -0.01 -8.20 3.32
C ASP A 337 0.49 -8.80 4.63
N ASN A 338 -0.25 -8.61 5.73
CA ASN A 338 0.06 -9.24 7.01
C ASN A 338 0.10 -10.78 6.92
N ALA A 339 -0.80 -11.40 6.16
CA ALA A 339 -0.78 -12.86 5.98
C ALA A 339 0.53 -13.33 5.33
N ILE A 340 1.03 -12.57 4.37
CA ILE A 340 2.31 -12.87 3.70
C ILE A 340 3.49 -12.64 4.67
N ILE A 341 3.48 -11.54 5.43
CA ILE A 341 4.54 -11.22 6.40
C ILE A 341 4.59 -12.24 7.54
N PHE A 342 3.45 -12.66 8.08
CA PHE A 342 3.41 -13.71 9.11
C PHE A 342 3.87 -15.08 8.55
N SER A 343 3.53 -15.37 7.31
CA SER A 343 4.04 -16.57 6.63
C SER A 343 5.55 -16.48 6.41
N TYR A 344 6.09 -15.30 6.08
CA TYR A 344 7.53 -15.08 5.98
C TYR A 344 8.25 -15.29 7.33
N MET A 345 7.66 -14.82 8.44
CA MET A 345 8.19 -15.10 9.77
C MET A 345 8.30 -16.60 10.04
N LEU A 346 7.25 -17.38 9.76
CA LEU A 346 7.28 -18.84 9.93
C LEU A 346 8.31 -19.50 9.01
N TYR A 347 8.45 -19.02 7.76
CA TYR A 347 9.51 -19.49 6.85
C TYR A 347 10.91 -19.25 7.44
N LEU A 348 11.17 -18.04 7.96
CA LEU A 348 12.45 -17.70 8.59
C LEU A 348 12.71 -18.56 9.83
N ILE A 349 11.73 -18.77 10.69
CA ILE A 349 11.82 -19.64 11.87
C ILE A 349 12.15 -21.06 11.46
N GLY A 350 11.41 -21.63 10.52
CA GLY A 350 11.67 -22.97 10.00
C GLY A 350 13.07 -23.11 9.39
N LYS A 351 13.51 -22.09 8.65
CA LYS A 351 14.81 -22.09 7.96
C LYS A 351 15.99 -21.85 8.91
N GLN A 352 15.87 -20.89 9.82
CA GLN A 352 16.99 -20.40 10.63
C GLN A 352 17.10 -21.09 11.99
N GLU A 353 15.98 -21.39 12.62
CA GLU A 353 15.97 -21.98 13.97
C GLU A 353 15.88 -23.51 13.90
N TYR A 354 14.86 -24.02 13.21
CA TYR A 354 14.65 -25.47 13.12
C TYR A 354 15.47 -26.15 12.02
N LYS A 355 16.15 -25.37 11.15
CA LYS A 355 17.02 -25.90 10.07
C LYS A 355 16.29 -26.89 9.14
N VAL A 356 14.99 -26.66 8.90
CA VAL A 356 14.23 -27.49 7.98
C VAL A 356 14.85 -27.43 6.59
N GLU A 357 15.04 -28.57 5.95
CA GLU A 357 15.60 -28.67 4.60
C GLU A 357 14.75 -27.88 3.59
N SER A 358 15.43 -27.16 2.70
CA SER A 358 14.77 -26.21 1.79
C SER A 358 13.65 -26.84 0.93
N PRO A 359 13.81 -28.02 0.31
CA PRO A 359 12.73 -28.61 -0.49
C PRO A 359 11.48 -28.90 0.35
N ARG A 360 11.68 -29.45 1.55
CA ARG A 360 10.60 -29.78 2.48
C ARG A 360 9.91 -28.51 3.00
N LEU A 361 10.69 -27.49 3.38
CA LEU A 361 10.15 -26.23 3.86
C LEU A 361 9.39 -25.48 2.75
N ASN A 362 9.93 -25.43 1.53
CA ASN A 362 9.28 -24.76 0.41
C ASN A 362 7.94 -25.43 0.06
N LYS A 363 7.87 -26.77 0.06
CA LYS A 363 6.64 -27.52 -0.17
C LYS A 363 5.60 -27.24 0.92
N LEU A 364 6.00 -27.24 2.18
CA LEU A 364 5.16 -26.91 3.32
C LEU A 364 4.61 -25.47 3.20
N MET A 365 5.50 -24.51 2.93
CA MET A 365 5.13 -23.10 2.88
C MET A 365 4.26 -22.74 1.67
N ARG A 366 4.36 -23.43 0.53
CA ARG A 366 3.42 -23.28 -0.59
C ARG A 366 2.00 -23.63 -0.17
N LYS A 367 1.81 -24.79 0.51
CA LYS A 367 0.50 -25.19 1.04
C LYS A 367 0.01 -24.20 2.11
N TRP A 368 0.90 -23.77 2.98
CA TRP A 368 0.61 -22.80 4.03
C TRP A 368 0.10 -21.48 3.45
N VAL A 369 0.83 -20.85 2.52
CA VAL A 369 0.46 -19.58 1.88
C VAL A 369 -0.88 -19.72 1.16
N PHE A 370 -1.10 -20.83 0.45
CA PHE A 370 -2.37 -21.08 -0.23
C PHE A 370 -3.54 -21.17 0.77
N MET A 371 -3.37 -21.92 1.85
CA MET A 371 -4.38 -22.06 2.90
C MET A 371 -4.70 -20.73 3.59
N VAL A 372 -3.68 -20.02 4.09
CA VAL A 372 -3.90 -18.78 4.86
C VAL A 372 -4.56 -17.68 4.01
N THR A 373 -4.27 -17.64 2.71
CA THR A 373 -4.84 -16.65 1.81
C THR A 373 -6.29 -16.95 1.47
N ILE A 374 -6.62 -18.20 1.11
CA ILE A 374 -8.00 -18.62 0.78
C ILE A 374 -8.90 -18.54 2.01
N ARG A 375 -8.42 -18.99 3.16
CA ARG A 375 -9.21 -19.00 4.40
C ARG A 375 -9.36 -17.63 5.04
N GLY A 376 -8.60 -16.61 4.56
CA GLY A 376 -8.50 -15.35 5.29
C GLY A 376 -8.01 -15.57 6.74
N TYR A 377 -7.11 -16.52 6.94
CA TYR A 377 -6.70 -17.06 8.24
C TYR A 377 -6.21 -15.98 9.22
N TYR A 378 -5.64 -14.90 8.69
CA TYR A 378 -5.14 -13.76 9.45
C TYR A 378 -5.97 -12.47 9.23
N THR A 379 -7.29 -12.55 9.03
CA THR A 379 -8.11 -11.35 8.76
C THR A 379 -8.73 -10.73 9.99
N ASP A 380 -9.39 -11.51 10.86
CA ASP A 380 -10.19 -10.94 11.97
C ASP A 380 -9.34 -10.47 13.16
N SER A 381 -8.37 -11.26 13.59
CA SER A 381 -7.49 -10.95 14.71
C SER A 381 -6.08 -11.49 14.46
N PRO A 382 -5.36 -10.96 13.45
CA PRO A 382 -4.12 -11.55 12.97
C PRO A 382 -3.05 -11.67 14.07
N GLU A 383 -2.88 -10.64 14.88
CA GLU A 383 -1.89 -10.64 15.96
C GLU A 383 -2.21 -11.66 17.05
N SER A 384 -3.47 -11.85 17.39
CA SER A 384 -3.87 -12.83 18.40
C SER A 384 -3.65 -14.26 17.92
N MET A 385 -3.90 -14.51 16.63
CA MET A 385 -3.64 -15.80 16.00
C MET A 385 -2.16 -16.15 16.01
N VAL A 386 -1.30 -15.20 15.62
CA VAL A 386 0.15 -15.40 15.61
C VAL A 386 0.72 -15.51 17.03
N GLU A 387 0.19 -14.76 18.01
CA GLU A 387 0.59 -14.94 19.43
C GLU A 387 0.28 -16.35 19.93
N ARG A 388 -0.87 -16.94 19.57
CA ARG A 388 -1.19 -18.34 19.87
C ARG A 388 -0.18 -19.29 19.22
N GLN A 389 0.09 -19.12 17.93
CA GLN A 389 1.08 -19.94 17.23
C GLN A 389 2.47 -19.84 17.86
N PHE A 390 2.90 -18.65 18.27
CA PHE A 390 4.16 -18.48 18.98
C PHE A 390 4.15 -19.13 20.38
N ALA A 391 2.99 -19.18 21.04
CA ALA A 391 2.88 -19.93 22.29
C ALA A 391 3.08 -21.43 22.07
N ASP A 392 2.45 -21.98 21.01
CA ASP A 392 2.57 -23.40 20.65
C ASP A 392 4.00 -23.73 20.19
N LEU A 393 4.65 -22.84 19.44
CA LEU A 393 6.05 -23.01 19.00
C LEU A 393 7.07 -23.10 20.14
N ARG A 394 6.75 -22.62 21.36
CA ARG A 394 7.68 -22.70 22.51
C ARG A 394 7.93 -24.12 22.99
N SER A 395 7.02 -25.04 22.71
CA SER A 395 7.16 -26.46 23.06
C SER A 395 7.85 -27.28 21.97
N ILE A 396 8.10 -26.68 20.81
CA ILE A 396 8.70 -27.33 19.64
C ILE A 396 10.21 -27.19 19.68
N THR A 397 10.91 -28.28 19.49
CA THR A 397 12.38 -28.35 19.58
C THR A 397 13.05 -28.88 18.32
N THR A 398 12.32 -29.58 17.48
CA THR A 398 12.87 -30.26 16.28
C THR A 398 12.23 -29.76 14.98
N ALA A 399 12.97 -29.96 13.88
CA ALA A 399 12.47 -29.70 12.53
C ALA A 399 11.19 -30.47 12.21
N ASN A 400 11.11 -31.73 12.66
CA ASN A 400 9.94 -32.56 12.42
C ASN A 400 8.72 -32.07 13.17
N GLU A 401 8.88 -31.71 14.43
CA GLU A 401 7.78 -31.13 15.23
C GLU A 401 7.26 -29.83 14.61
N PHE A 402 8.16 -28.96 14.14
CA PHE A 402 7.78 -27.72 13.45
C PHE A 402 6.98 -27.98 12.18
N VAL A 403 7.44 -28.91 11.35
CA VAL A 403 6.73 -29.29 10.12
C VAL A 403 5.36 -29.89 10.46
N ASN A 404 5.29 -30.79 11.42
CA ASN A 404 4.04 -31.44 11.85
C ASN A 404 3.05 -30.41 12.43
N PHE A 405 3.53 -29.41 13.17
CA PHE A 405 2.69 -28.33 13.68
C PHE A 405 1.98 -27.58 12.54
N LEU A 406 2.72 -27.14 11.52
CA LEU A 406 2.13 -26.43 10.39
C LEU A 406 1.27 -27.34 9.50
N GLU A 407 1.66 -28.62 9.29
CA GLU A 407 0.83 -29.59 8.56
C GLU A 407 -0.51 -29.85 9.27
N ASN A 408 -0.50 -29.94 10.59
CA ASN A 408 -1.73 -30.08 11.38
C ASN A 408 -2.64 -28.84 11.26
N GLU A 409 -2.07 -27.63 11.34
CA GLU A 409 -2.83 -26.40 11.11
C GLU A 409 -3.45 -26.36 9.70
N ILE A 410 -2.71 -26.77 8.68
CA ILE A 410 -3.23 -26.87 7.31
C ILE A 410 -4.37 -27.88 7.24
N SER A 411 -4.18 -29.08 7.81
CA SER A 411 -5.15 -30.19 7.77
C SER A 411 -6.44 -29.83 8.52
N ASN A 412 -6.33 -29.10 9.63
CA ASN A 412 -7.47 -28.62 10.41
C ASN A 412 -8.30 -27.57 9.65
N ASN A 413 -7.70 -26.82 8.75
CA ASN A 413 -8.37 -25.80 7.94
C ASN A 413 -8.85 -26.32 6.59
N PHE A 414 -8.18 -27.30 6.01
CA PHE A 414 -8.48 -27.91 4.71
C PHE A 414 -8.95 -29.37 4.87
N THR A 415 -10.03 -29.53 5.65
CA THR A 415 -10.70 -30.82 5.81
C THR A 415 -11.49 -31.22 4.55
N ASP A 416 -11.85 -32.47 4.41
CA ASP A 416 -12.76 -32.93 3.36
C ASP A 416 -14.12 -32.21 3.43
N ASP A 417 -14.63 -31.97 4.62
CA ASP A 417 -15.90 -31.24 4.83
C ASP A 417 -15.77 -29.76 4.43
N TYR A 418 -14.60 -29.14 4.63
CA TYR A 418 -14.36 -27.80 4.11
C TYR A 418 -14.53 -27.76 2.59
N PHE A 419 -13.87 -28.64 1.87
CA PHE A 419 -13.95 -28.65 0.39
C PHE A 419 -15.34 -29.05 -0.12
N LYS A 420 -16.07 -29.85 0.62
CA LYS A 420 -17.38 -30.37 0.20
C LYS A 420 -18.54 -29.42 0.52
N TYR A 421 -18.47 -28.70 1.62
CA TYR A 421 -19.59 -27.89 2.12
C TYR A 421 -19.22 -26.40 2.31
N ASN A 422 -18.22 -26.10 3.13
CA ASN A 422 -17.93 -24.71 3.52
C ASN A 422 -17.44 -23.88 2.35
N LEU A 423 -16.57 -24.45 1.52
CA LEU A 423 -16.04 -23.79 0.33
C LEU A 423 -17.15 -23.39 -0.67
N LEU A 424 -18.23 -24.17 -0.76
CA LEU A 424 -19.38 -23.84 -1.61
C LEU A 424 -20.09 -22.57 -1.10
N ASN A 425 -20.24 -22.45 0.22
CA ASN A 425 -20.81 -21.26 0.85
C ASN A 425 -19.89 -20.05 0.68
N ASP A 426 -18.56 -20.23 0.85
CA ASP A 426 -17.58 -19.15 0.64
C ASP A 426 -17.59 -18.64 -0.81
N LEU A 427 -17.90 -19.50 -1.79
CA LEU A 427 -18.06 -19.14 -3.20
C LEU A 427 -19.38 -18.40 -3.49
N GLU A 428 -20.28 -18.28 -2.52
CA GLU A 428 -21.55 -17.55 -2.64
C GLU A 428 -21.37 -16.07 -2.28
N THR A 429 -20.57 -15.36 -3.05
CA THR A 429 -20.25 -13.95 -2.87
C THR A 429 -20.21 -13.20 -4.19
N SER A 430 -20.43 -11.88 -4.12
CA SER A 430 -20.32 -10.95 -5.25
C SER A 430 -18.95 -10.23 -5.29
N SER A 431 -18.12 -10.40 -4.26
CA SER A 431 -16.89 -9.63 -4.11
C SER A 431 -15.72 -10.23 -4.90
N ILE A 432 -15.26 -9.51 -5.92
CA ILE A 432 -14.02 -9.84 -6.66
C ILE A 432 -12.74 -9.63 -5.82
N THR A 433 -12.86 -8.96 -4.68
CA THR A 433 -11.75 -8.78 -3.73
C THR A 433 -11.74 -9.83 -2.63
N SER A 434 -12.71 -10.76 -2.64
CA SER A 434 -12.80 -11.84 -1.65
C SER A 434 -11.58 -12.75 -1.71
N PRO A 435 -11.12 -13.27 -0.56
CA PRO A 435 -10.03 -14.24 -0.51
C PRO A 435 -10.28 -15.46 -1.41
N ILE A 436 -11.54 -15.89 -1.47
CA ILE A 436 -11.91 -17.08 -2.24
C ILE A 436 -11.85 -16.87 -3.76
N TRP A 437 -12.24 -15.70 -4.27
CA TRP A 437 -12.06 -15.38 -5.70
C TRP A 437 -10.57 -15.36 -6.06
N ARG A 438 -9.77 -14.68 -5.26
CA ARG A 438 -8.31 -14.63 -5.44
C ARG A 438 -7.69 -16.02 -5.38
N GLY A 439 -8.16 -16.88 -4.47
CA GLY A 439 -7.74 -18.28 -4.35
C GLY A 439 -8.14 -19.12 -5.57
N TYR A 440 -9.32 -18.88 -6.16
CA TYR A 440 -9.71 -19.51 -7.42
C TYR A 440 -8.77 -19.12 -8.56
N VAL A 441 -8.43 -17.83 -8.69
CA VAL A 441 -7.47 -17.34 -9.68
C VAL A 441 -6.07 -17.91 -9.44
N ALA A 442 -5.61 -17.96 -8.19
CA ALA A 442 -4.35 -18.61 -7.82
C ALA A 442 -4.35 -20.08 -8.22
N SER A 443 -5.49 -20.77 -8.08
CA SER A 443 -5.64 -22.18 -8.51
C SER A 443 -5.47 -22.35 -10.02
N LEU A 444 -5.96 -21.43 -10.85
CA LEU A 444 -5.72 -21.43 -12.29
C LEU A 444 -4.22 -21.28 -12.59
N ASN A 445 -3.53 -20.40 -11.85
CA ASN A 445 -2.08 -20.19 -12.00
C ASN A 445 -1.29 -21.46 -11.62
N ILE A 446 -1.60 -22.10 -10.48
CA ILE A 446 -0.96 -23.36 -10.03
C ILE A 446 -1.13 -24.48 -11.07
N LEU A 447 -2.33 -24.60 -11.63
CA LEU A 447 -2.65 -25.61 -12.63
C LEU A 447 -2.14 -25.26 -14.03
N ASN A 448 -1.60 -24.05 -14.20
CA ASN A 448 -1.17 -23.50 -15.49
C ASN A 448 -2.30 -23.53 -16.53
N TYR A 449 -3.54 -23.25 -16.10
CA TYR A 449 -4.70 -23.25 -16.97
C TYR A 449 -4.81 -21.93 -17.73
N PRO A 450 -5.23 -21.98 -19.01
CA PRO A 450 -5.45 -20.77 -19.80
C PRO A 450 -6.72 -20.03 -19.35
N MET A 451 -6.82 -18.75 -19.70
CA MET A 451 -8.08 -18.02 -19.63
C MET A 451 -9.13 -18.68 -20.54
N LEU A 452 -10.39 -18.42 -20.26
CA LEU A 452 -11.49 -18.96 -21.03
C LEU A 452 -11.36 -18.61 -22.53
N PHE A 453 -11.43 -19.63 -23.36
CA PHE A 453 -11.29 -19.56 -24.83
C PHE A 453 -9.93 -19.05 -25.34
N SER A 454 -8.93 -18.96 -24.47
CA SER A 454 -7.56 -18.61 -24.83
C SER A 454 -6.65 -19.83 -24.78
N THR A 455 -5.48 -19.72 -25.44
CA THR A 455 -4.39 -20.70 -25.31
C THR A 455 -3.30 -20.24 -24.35
N THR A 456 -3.36 -18.98 -23.94
CA THR A 456 -2.34 -18.37 -23.07
C THR A 456 -2.66 -18.65 -21.61
N PRO A 457 -1.70 -19.24 -20.85
CA PRO A 457 -1.89 -19.46 -19.43
C PRO A 457 -2.25 -18.19 -18.65
N THR A 458 -3.20 -18.31 -17.74
CA THR A 458 -3.67 -17.19 -16.88
C THR A 458 -2.51 -16.53 -16.16
N SER A 459 -1.52 -17.30 -15.72
CA SER A 459 -0.33 -16.83 -15.01
C SER A 459 0.46 -15.75 -15.78
N LYS A 460 0.54 -15.84 -17.11
CA LYS A 460 1.29 -14.86 -17.93
C LYS A 460 0.74 -13.44 -17.84
N TYR A 461 -0.54 -13.28 -17.54
CA TYR A 461 -1.18 -11.97 -17.41
C TYR A 461 -1.02 -11.33 -16.04
N PHE A 462 -0.59 -12.12 -15.05
CA PHE A 462 -0.32 -11.63 -13.70
C PHE A 462 1.17 -11.39 -13.43
N ILE A 463 2.06 -11.74 -14.36
CA ILE A 463 3.50 -11.45 -14.26
C ILE A 463 3.71 -9.95 -14.53
N THR A 464 4.56 -9.31 -13.73
CA THR A 464 4.88 -7.89 -13.84
C THR A 464 5.59 -7.59 -15.17
N GLY A 465 5.19 -6.49 -15.80
CA GLY A 465 5.71 -6.09 -17.13
C GLY A 465 4.79 -6.42 -18.30
N ALA A 466 3.75 -7.25 -18.10
CA ALA A 466 2.72 -7.51 -19.10
C ALA A 466 1.67 -6.37 -19.24
N ASN A 467 1.81 -5.29 -18.48
CA ASN A 467 0.89 -4.15 -18.52
C ASN A 467 1.24 -3.25 -19.72
N GLY A 468 0.57 -3.43 -20.83
CA GLY A 468 0.42 -2.38 -21.84
C GLY A 468 -0.40 -1.19 -21.32
N THR A 469 -0.57 -0.15 -22.12
CA THR A 469 -1.38 1.05 -21.80
C THR A 469 -2.88 0.75 -21.59
N LYS A 470 -3.35 -0.46 -21.95
CA LYS A 470 -4.70 -0.99 -21.66
C LYS A 470 -4.57 -2.28 -20.87
N SER A 471 -5.52 -2.55 -19.96
CA SER A 471 -5.61 -3.84 -19.27
C SER A 471 -5.68 -4.95 -20.32
N SER A 472 -4.70 -5.85 -20.30
CA SER A 472 -4.64 -6.98 -21.23
C SER A 472 -5.64 -8.10 -20.89
N ILE A 473 -6.27 -8.02 -19.70
CA ILE A 473 -7.29 -8.94 -19.20
C ILE A 473 -8.42 -8.15 -18.54
N GLU A 474 -9.62 -8.66 -18.71
CA GLU A 474 -10.82 -8.10 -18.10
C GLU A 474 -11.61 -9.18 -17.38
N ILE A 475 -12.28 -8.78 -16.29
CA ILE A 475 -13.25 -9.65 -15.61
C ILE A 475 -14.56 -9.52 -16.35
N HIS A 476 -15.03 -10.62 -16.88
CA HIS A 476 -16.25 -10.70 -17.68
C HIS A 476 -17.33 -11.52 -16.97
N HIS A 477 -18.60 -11.16 -17.22
CA HIS A 477 -19.76 -11.93 -16.76
C HIS A 477 -20.08 -13.00 -17.79
N ILE A 478 -20.04 -14.27 -17.41
CA ILE A 478 -20.40 -15.39 -18.31
C ILE A 478 -21.85 -15.28 -18.77
N PHE A 479 -22.74 -14.92 -17.85
CA PHE A 479 -24.08 -14.44 -18.17
C PHE A 479 -24.05 -12.92 -18.09
N PRO A 480 -24.03 -12.19 -19.23
CA PRO A 480 -23.88 -10.75 -19.26
C PRO A 480 -24.97 -10.03 -18.47
N LYS A 481 -24.60 -8.92 -17.81
CA LYS A 481 -25.53 -8.15 -16.96
C LYS A 481 -26.78 -7.68 -17.71
N HIS A 482 -26.61 -7.24 -18.95
CA HIS A 482 -27.73 -6.82 -19.78
C HIS A 482 -28.68 -7.98 -20.05
N TYR A 483 -28.14 -9.14 -20.44
CA TYR A 483 -28.94 -10.34 -20.64
C TYR A 483 -29.70 -10.77 -19.38
N LEU A 484 -29.03 -10.77 -18.21
CA LEU A 484 -29.67 -11.10 -16.93
C LEU A 484 -30.84 -10.16 -16.61
N ALA A 485 -30.71 -8.87 -16.94
CA ALA A 485 -31.79 -7.90 -16.76
C ALA A 485 -33.01 -8.21 -17.66
N THR A 486 -32.81 -8.70 -18.89
CA THR A 486 -33.92 -9.07 -19.80
C THR A 486 -34.70 -10.27 -19.32
N ILE A 487 -34.07 -11.18 -18.58
CA ILE A 487 -34.73 -12.36 -17.98
C ILE A 487 -35.21 -12.12 -16.53
N GLY A 488 -35.26 -10.85 -16.10
CA GLY A 488 -35.84 -10.43 -14.82
C GLY A 488 -34.88 -10.37 -13.63
N ILE A 489 -33.57 -10.70 -13.79
CA ILE A 489 -32.57 -10.62 -12.72
C ILE A 489 -31.94 -9.22 -12.77
N LYS A 490 -32.43 -8.30 -11.91
CA LYS A 490 -32.05 -6.88 -11.93
C LYS A 490 -31.16 -6.46 -10.76
N ASP A 491 -31.18 -7.21 -9.65
CA ASP A 491 -30.36 -6.91 -8.48
C ASP A 491 -28.88 -7.09 -8.78
N ASP A 492 -28.06 -6.09 -8.41
CA ASP A 492 -26.64 -6.09 -8.68
C ASP A 492 -25.90 -7.19 -7.91
N ARG A 493 -26.34 -7.54 -6.71
CA ARG A 493 -25.74 -8.61 -5.90
C ARG A 493 -25.96 -9.97 -6.57
N ASP A 494 -27.14 -10.19 -7.15
CA ASP A 494 -27.46 -11.44 -7.84
C ASP A 494 -26.70 -11.59 -9.15
N ARG A 495 -26.53 -10.50 -9.90
CA ARG A 495 -25.79 -10.49 -11.16
C ARG A 495 -24.26 -10.59 -10.97
N ASN A 496 -23.75 -9.97 -9.92
CA ASN A 496 -22.32 -9.86 -9.64
C ASN A 496 -21.75 -11.02 -8.82
N GLN A 497 -22.27 -12.22 -8.95
CA GLN A 497 -21.74 -13.41 -8.27
C GLN A 497 -20.38 -13.81 -8.84
N ILE A 498 -19.39 -14.17 -7.98
CA ILE A 498 -18.07 -14.62 -8.45
C ILE A 498 -18.17 -15.88 -9.32
N ALA A 499 -19.15 -16.73 -9.08
CA ALA A 499 -19.45 -17.86 -9.95
C ALA A 499 -20.00 -17.45 -11.33
N ASN A 500 -20.28 -16.19 -11.59
CA ASN A 500 -20.59 -15.64 -12.90
C ASN A 500 -19.37 -14.94 -13.55
N TYR A 501 -18.22 -14.85 -12.87
CA TYR A 501 -17.05 -14.19 -13.42
C TYR A 501 -16.06 -15.13 -14.07
N THR A 502 -15.39 -14.65 -15.10
CA THR A 502 -14.21 -15.26 -15.69
C THR A 502 -13.23 -14.19 -16.15
N TYR A 503 -11.99 -14.58 -16.40
CA TYR A 503 -11.03 -13.72 -17.08
C TYR A 503 -11.06 -14.01 -18.58
N LEU A 504 -11.11 -12.95 -19.38
CA LEU A 504 -10.98 -12.99 -20.83
C LEU A 504 -9.82 -12.11 -21.28
N ASP A 505 -9.23 -12.44 -22.41
CA ASP A 505 -8.42 -11.47 -23.13
C ASP A 505 -9.31 -10.39 -23.78
N TYR A 506 -8.70 -9.26 -24.13
CA TYR A 506 -9.43 -8.11 -24.65
C TYR A 506 -10.23 -8.41 -25.91
N SER A 507 -9.70 -9.23 -26.83
CA SER A 507 -10.37 -9.58 -28.07
C SER A 507 -11.60 -10.47 -27.84
N THR A 508 -11.47 -11.47 -26.99
CA THR A 508 -12.57 -12.37 -26.61
C THR A 508 -13.69 -11.62 -25.88
N ASN A 509 -13.32 -10.65 -25.02
CA ASN A 509 -14.31 -9.83 -24.32
C ASN A 509 -15.15 -8.97 -25.27
N ILE A 510 -14.54 -8.39 -26.30
CA ILE A 510 -15.27 -7.64 -27.35
C ILE A 510 -16.19 -8.56 -28.14
N ASP A 511 -15.72 -9.74 -28.55
CA ASP A 511 -16.50 -10.70 -29.35
C ASP A 511 -17.77 -11.15 -28.61
N ILE A 512 -17.67 -11.40 -27.29
CA ILE A 512 -18.79 -11.85 -26.46
C ILE A 512 -19.77 -10.70 -26.20
N SER A 513 -19.23 -9.53 -25.79
CA SER A 513 -20.06 -8.35 -25.49
C SER A 513 -21.23 -8.69 -24.53
N ASP A 514 -22.43 -8.23 -24.84
CA ASP A 514 -23.67 -8.48 -24.09
C ASP A 514 -24.53 -9.64 -24.64
N ASN A 515 -23.95 -10.45 -25.52
CA ASN A 515 -24.70 -11.55 -26.16
C ASN A 515 -25.10 -12.64 -25.15
N PRO A 516 -26.31 -13.21 -25.25
CA PRO A 516 -26.71 -14.36 -24.45
C PRO A 516 -25.74 -15.53 -24.58
N PRO A 517 -25.53 -16.34 -23.53
CA PRO A 517 -24.65 -17.51 -23.60
C PRO A 517 -24.97 -18.44 -24.76
N ALA A 518 -26.24 -18.70 -25.04
CA ALA A 518 -26.65 -19.54 -26.16
C ALA A 518 -26.12 -19.04 -27.51
N THR A 519 -25.98 -17.73 -27.69
CA THR A 519 -25.50 -17.15 -28.96
C THR A 519 -23.98 -17.27 -29.07
N TYR A 520 -23.20 -16.77 -28.09
CA TYR A 520 -21.76 -16.76 -28.25
C TYR A 520 -21.12 -18.14 -28.10
N ILE A 521 -21.70 -19.05 -27.30
CA ILE A 521 -21.16 -20.40 -27.10
C ILE A 521 -21.22 -21.20 -28.41
N SER A 522 -22.26 -21.09 -29.19
CA SER A 522 -22.36 -21.76 -30.50
C SER A 522 -21.19 -21.39 -31.42
N SER A 523 -20.84 -20.10 -31.47
CA SER A 523 -19.68 -19.59 -32.21
C SER A 523 -18.35 -20.14 -31.71
N TYR A 524 -18.12 -20.11 -30.37
CA TYR A 524 -16.88 -20.62 -29.79
C TYR A 524 -16.73 -22.12 -29.90
N ARG A 525 -17.83 -22.88 -29.82
CA ARG A 525 -17.83 -24.33 -30.03
C ARG A 525 -17.41 -24.69 -31.47
N THR A 526 -17.92 -23.96 -32.44
CA THR A 526 -17.53 -24.13 -33.85
C THR A 526 -16.07 -23.76 -34.09
N ARG A 527 -15.61 -22.61 -33.51
CA ARG A 527 -14.25 -22.08 -33.70
C ARG A 527 -13.18 -22.97 -33.07
N LEU A 528 -13.42 -23.49 -31.89
CA LEU A 528 -12.45 -24.30 -31.11
C LEU A 528 -12.51 -25.78 -31.48
N GLY A 529 -13.62 -26.27 -31.96
CA GLY A 529 -13.97 -27.67 -32.04
C GLY A 529 -14.37 -28.25 -30.67
N GLU A 530 -15.19 -29.32 -30.71
CA GLU A 530 -15.84 -29.86 -29.49
C GLU A 530 -14.87 -30.26 -28.38
N GLU A 531 -13.74 -30.88 -28.72
CA GLU A 531 -12.77 -31.35 -27.75
C GLU A 531 -12.05 -30.18 -27.03
N ASN A 532 -11.62 -29.17 -27.79
CA ASN A 532 -10.98 -27.98 -27.17
C ASN A 532 -11.99 -27.15 -26.38
N TYR A 533 -13.23 -27.08 -26.82
CA TYR A 533 -14.30 -26.43 -26.05
C TYR A 533 -14.55 -27.13 -24.71
N LYS A 534 -14.68 -28.46 -24.69
CA LYS A 534 -14.81 -29.24 -23.46
C LYS A 534 -13.61 -29.02 -22.53
N LYS A 535 -12.40 -29.02 -23.09
CA LYS A 535 -11.18 -28.74 -22.34
C LYS A 535 -11.20 -27.33 -21.73
N ALA A 536 -11.59 -26.29 -22.48
CA ALA A 536 -11.71 -24.93 -22.01
C ALA A 536 -12.73 -24.81 -20.87
N CYS A 537 -13.89 -25.45 -20.99
CA CYS A 537 -14.90 -25.50 -19.94
C CYS A 537 -14.33 -26.15 -18.66
N HIS A 538 -13.72 -27.32 -18.78
CA HIS A 538 -13.14 -28.04 -17.65
C HIS A 538 -12.04 -27.19 -16.94
N GLN A 539 -11.17 -26.55 -17.72
CA GLN A 539 -10.07 -25.74 -17.18
C GLN A 539 -10.53 -24.44 -16.51
N ASN A 540 -11.72 -23.96 -16.84
CA ASN A 540 -12.31 -22.73 -16.27
C ASN A 540 -13.51 -23.00 -15.33
N ALA A 541 -13.63 -24.23 -14.86
CA ALA A 541 -14.70 -24.66 -13.95
C ALA A 541 -16.11 -24.31 -14.48
N LEU A 542 -16.36 -24.56 -15.77
CA LEU A 542 -17.67 -24.34 -16.41
C LEU A 542 -18.40 -25.67 -16.60
N PRO A 543 -19.71 -25.73 -16.27
CA PRO A 543 -20.54 -26.87 -16.66
C PRO A 543 -20.61 -26.98 -18.18
N LEU A 544 -20.55 -28.20 -18.71
CA LEU A 544 -20.84 -28.43 -20.12
C LEU A 544 -22.31 -28.05 -20.41
N ASN A 545 -22.58 -27.41 -21.56
CA ASN A 545 -23.90 -26.92 -21.93
C ASN A 545 -24.53 -25.94 -20.94
N PHE A 546 -23.70 -25.12 -20.26
CA PHE A 546 -24.17 -24.15 -19.27
C PHE A 546 -25.14 -23.11 -19.88
N GLU A 547 -25.08 -22.90 -21.19
CA GLU A 547 -25.97 -22.03 -21.95
C GLU A 547 -27.42 -22.48 -21.92
N THR A 548 -27.70 -23.74 -21.58
CA THR A 548 -29.04 -24.30 -21.46
C THR A 548 -29.58 -24.29 -20.04
N LEU A 549 -28.75 -23.95 -19.05
CA LEU A 549 -29.12 -23.95 -17.63
C LEU A 549 -29.84 -22.64 -17.27
N THR A 550 -30.71 -22.72 -16.25
CA THR A 550 -31.14 -21.50 -15.57
C THR A 550 -29.93 -20.83 -14.90
N TYR A 551 -29.95 -19.51 -14.76
CA TYR A 551 -28.84 -18.80 -14.12
C TYR A 551 -28.55 -19.32 -12.69
N LYS A 552 -29.58 -19.65 -11.92
CA LYS A 552 -29.46 -20.24 -10.59
C LYS A 552 -28.76 -21.60 -10.61
N ASP A 553 -29.17 -22.48 -11.52
CA ASP A 553 -28.55 -23.80 -11.67
C ASP A 553 -27.12 -23.71 -12.19
N PHE A 554 -26.85 -22.77 -13.10
CA PHE A 554 -25.50 -22.46 -13.56
C PHE A 554 -24.61 -22.08 -12.38
N LEU A 555 -25.00 -21.11 -11.54
CA LEU A 555 -24.22 -20.68 -10.40
C LEU A 555 -23.95 -21.85 -9.44
N ALA A 556 -24.96 -22.64 -9.11
CA ALA A 556 -24.83 -23.78 -8.20
C ALA A 556 -23.85 -24.85 -8.75
N ASN A 557 -23.97 -25.20 -10.03
CA ASN A 557 -23.09 -26.16 -10.66
C ASN A 557 -21.66 -25.64 -10.80
N ARG A 558 -21.51 -24.37 -11.17
CA ARG A 558 -20.18 -23.79 -11.31
C ARG A 558 -19.43 -23.68 -9.98
N ARG A 559 -20.10 -23.33 -8.88
CA ARG A 559 -19.49 -23.32 -7.53
C ARG A 559 -18.90 -24.69 -7.18
N LYS A 560 -19.59 -25.78 -7.50
CA LYS A 560 -19.07 -27.14 -7.29
C LYS A 560 -17.80 -27.40 -8.11
N LEU A 561 -17.79 -26.98 -9.38
CA LEU A 561 -16.61 -27.16 -10.25
C LEU A 561 -15.44 -26.26 -9.80
N MET A 562 -15.71 -25.02 -9.36
CA MET A 562 -14.71 -24.13 -8.79
C MET A 562 -14.08 -24.74 -7.51
N ALA A 563 -14.91 -25.29 -6.63
CA ALA A 563 -14.43 -25.98 -5.43
C ALA A 563 -13.54 -27.20 -5.76
N GLN A 564 -13.92 -28.00 -6.75
CA GLN A 564 -13.12 -29.13 -7.24
C GLN A 564 -11.78 -28.64 -7.84
N LEU A 565 -11.78 -27.55 -8.57
CA LEU A 565 -10.58 -26.96 -9.16
C LEU A 565 -9.63 -26.44 -8.07
N ILE A 566 -10.14 -25.74 -7.06
CA ILE A 566 -9.37 -25.28 -5.90
C ILE A 566 -8.76 -26.48 -5.16
N ARG A 567 -9.54 -27.54 -4.92
CA ARG A 567 -9.03 -28.79 -4.31
C ARG A 567 -7.93 -29.44 -5.14
N LYS A 568 -8.10 -29.49 -6.47
CA LYS A 568 -7.09 -30.02 -7.40
C LYS A 568 -5.79 -29.22 -7.35
N ALA A 569 -5.88 -27.89 -7.30
CA ALA A 569 -4.71 -27.04 -7.16
C ALA A 569 -3.98 -27.28 -5.83
N TYR A 570 -4.72 -27.37 -4.72
CA TYR A 570 -4.15 -27.71 -3.42
C TYR A 570 -3.44 -29.08 -3.43
N THR A 571 -4.05 -30.10 -4.03
CA THR A 571 -3.41 -31.42 -4.18
C THR A 571 -2.10 -31.32 -4.95
N LYS A 572 -2.07 -30.56 -6.05
CA LYS A 572 -0.84 -30.35 -6.82
C LYS A 572 0.28 -29.66 -6.03
N LEU A 573 -0.04 -28.78 -5.08
CA LEU A 573 0.97 -28.20 -4.18
C LEU A 573 1.59 -29.23 -3.22
N SER A 574 0.96 -30.39 -3.06
CA SER A 574 1.42 -31.49 -2.23
C SER A 574 2.31 -32.49 -2.98
N GLU A 575 2.39 -32.41 -4.29
CA GLU A 575 3.31 -33.12 -5.16
C GLU A 575 4.68 -32.41 -5.21
#